data_0ee32740e16389cb433fcb149e90e1af
#
_entry.id   0ee32740e16389cb433fcb149e90e1af
#
_cell.length_a   1.000
_cell.length_b   1.000
_cell.length_c   1.000
_cell.angle_alpha   90.00
_cell.angle_beta   90.00
_cell.angle_gamma   90.00
#
_symmetry.space_group_name_H-M   'P 1'
#
loop_
_entity.id
_entity.type
_entity.pdbx_description
1 polymer ?
#
loop_
_entity_poly.entity_id
_entity_poly.type
_entity_poly.pdbx_seq_one_letter_code
_entity_poly.pdbx_strand_id
1 'polypeptide(L)'
;VAAKADWIRRHQARIAAQPPRPELRYVTGEEHRFLGTAHVLEVRPATGRVGAEQAGGAHDTQSRLVVHARDPHDAAEVQRHLERIQRRELQRRLDVLVPEWEERLGVRTTRIRIRAMKRKWGACRTRTGDVVFNRSLAAEPPRAIEYLVLHELAHLIEPSHGPRFQAILTEHMPDWRAVETALNGRVTTRG
;
A
#
# COMPACT_ATOMS: atom_id res chain seq x y z
N VAL A 1 -32.14 11.43 -5.09
CA VAL A 1 -31.99 10.01 -5.48
C VAL A 1 -31.31 9.91 -6.85
N ALA A 2 -31.69 10.72 -7.86
CA ALA A 2 -31.14 10.70 -9.20
C ALA A 2 -29.60 10.94 -9.26
N ALA A 3 -29.10 11.96 -8.56
CA ALA A 3 -27.66 12.30 -8.54
C ALA A 3 -26.77 11.16 -8.00
N LYS A 4 -27.27 10.38 -7.04
CA LYS A 4 -26.55 9.21 -6.51
C LYS A 4 -26.52 8.06 -7.51
N ALA A 5 -27.60 7.85 -8.26
CA ALA A 5 -27.67 6.84 -9.31
C ALA A 5 -26.76 7.17 -10.49
N ASP A 6 -26.65 8.45 -10.88
CA ASP A 6 -25.75 8.91 -11.92
C ASP A 6 -24.28 8.81 -11.50
N TRP A 7 -23.99 9.12 -10.24
CA TRP A 7 -22.64 8.90 -9.68
C TRP A 7 -22.25 7.42 -9.70
N ILE A 8 -23.18 6.52 -9.28
CA ILE A 8 -22.95 5.07 -9.30
C ILE A 8 -22.69 4.58 -10.72
N ARG A 9 -23.51 4.99 -11.70
CA ARG A 9 -23.32 4.60 -13.11
C ARG A 9 -21.97 5.06 -13.66
N ARG A 10 -21.59 6.32 -13.44
CA ARG A 10 -20.27 6.84 -13.86
C ARG A 10 -19.13 6.10 -13.20
N HIS A 11 -19.27 5.76 -11.91
CA HIS A 11 -18.25 5.02 -11.18
C HIS A 11 -18.11 3.58 -11.69
N GLN A 12 -19.22 2.89 -11.93
CA GLN A 12 -19.24 1.56 -12.54
C GLN A 12 -18.68 1.54 -13.97
N ALA A 13 -19.05 2.52 -14.81
CA ALA A 13 -18.49 2.66 -16.15
C ALA A 13 -16.98 2.88 -16.13
N ARG A 14 -16.48 3.70 -15.20
CA ARG A 14 -15.03 3.93 -15.03
C ARG A 14 -14.31 2.67 -14.59
N ILE A 15 -14.90 1.86 -13.71
CA ILE A 15 -14.33 0.56 -13.29
C ILE A 15 -14.34 -0.42 -14.47
N ALA A 16 -15.43 -0.50 -15.22
CA ALA A 16 -15.56 -1.40 -16.38
C ALA A 16 -14.64 -1.04 -17.55
N ALA A 17 -14.27 0.24 -17.68
CA ALA A 17 -13.36 0.72 -18.72
C ALA A 17 -11.87 0.47 -18.41
N GLN A 18 -11.54 0.02 -17.18
CA GLN A 18 -10.17 -0.34 -16.84
C GLN A 18 -9.84 -1.74 -17.37
N PRO A 19 -8.73 -1.92 -18.11
CA PRO A 19 -8.32 -3.25 -18.54
C PRO A 19 -8.13 -4.14 -17.31
N PRO A 20 -8.58 -5.41 -17.36
CA PRO A 20 -8.34 -6.36 -16.29
C PRO A 20 -6.83 -6.44 -16.04
N ARG A 21 -6.43 -6.36 -14.79
CA ARG A 21 -5.02 -6.58 -14.43
C ARG A 21 -4.63 -7.98 -14.87
N PRO A 22 -3.47 -8.11 -15.55
CA PRO A 22 -2.95 -9.45 -15.80
C PRO A 22 -2.79 -10.19 -14.48
N GLU A 23 -3.25 -11.40 -14.45
CA GLU A 23 -3.09 -12.29 -13.32
C GLU A 23 -1.60 -12.55 -13.10
N LEU A 24 -1.08 -12.24 -11.91
CA LEU A 24 0.32 -12.40 -11.59
C LEU A 24 0.66 -13.89 -11.52
N ARG A 25 1.65 -14.30 -12.29
CA ARG A 25 2.12 -15.69 -12.36
C ARG A 25 3.35 -15.95 -11.49
N TYR A 26 3.96 -14.90 -10.95
CA TYR A 26 5.15 -14.95 -10.09
C TYR A 26 6.35 -15.64 -10.74
N VAL A 27 6.58 -15.34 -12.02
CA VAL A 27 7.69 -15.89 -12.81
C VAL A 27 8.74 -14.82 -13.12
N THR A 28 9.97 -15.24 -13.40
CA THR A 28 11.05 -14.34 -13.84
C THR A 28 10.64 -13.54 -15.06
N GLY A 29 10.95 -12.24 -15.05
CA GLY A 29 10.60 -11.27 -16.09
C GLY A 29 9.28 -10.53 -15.83
N GLU A 30 8.47 -10.96 -14.86
CA GLU A 30 7.21 -10.30 -14.53
C GLU A 30 7.44 -8.99 -13.78
N GLU A 31 6.66 -7.94 -14.12
CA GLU A 31 6.75 -6.65 -13.44
C GLU A 31 5.95 -6.63 -12.13
N HIS A 32 6.60 -6.23 -11.05
CA HIS A 32 6.01 -6.04 -9.74
C HIS A 32 6.26 -4.62 -9.23
N ARG A 33 5.21 -3.97 -8.71
CA ARG A 33 5.38 -2.67 -8.07
C ARG A 33 5.83 -2.84 -6.61
N PHE A 34 6.84 -2.05 -6.26
CA PHE A 34 7.35 -1.97 -4.90
C PHE A 34 7.80 -0.54 -4.59
N LEU A 35 7.24 0.05 -3.53
CA LEU A 35 7.49 1.44 -3.11
C LEU A 35 7.30 2.49 -4.24
N GLY A 36 6.28 2.27 -5.07
CA GLY A 36 5.94 3.17 -6.17
C GLY A 36 6.71 2.93 -7.47
N THR A 37 7.77 2.13 -7.43
CA THR A 37 8.62 1.82 -8.60
C THR A 37 8.28 0.45 -9.17
N ALA A 38 8.35 0.31 -10.49
CA ALA A 38 8.29 -0.97 -11.17
C ALA A 38 9.63 -1.71 -11.00
N HIS A 39 9.55 -2.99 -10.66
CA HIS A 39 10.69 -3.88 -10.52
C HIS A 39 10.46 -5.13 -11.34
N VAL A 40 11.48 -5.64 -11.99
CA VAL A 40 11.42 -6.95 -12.64
C VAL A 40 11.69 -8.04 -11.61
N LEU A 41 10.81 -9.03 -11.57
CA LEU A 41 10.99 -10.22 -10.74
C LEU A 41 12.08 -11.10 -11.34
N GLU A 42 13.02 -11.53 -10.52
CA GLU A 42 14.00 -12.54 -10.84
C GLU A 42 13.93 -13.68 -9.83
N VAL A 43 13.50 -14.85 -10.27
CA VAL A 43 13.38 -16.04 -9.42
C VAL A 43 14.61 -16.92 -9.63
N ARG A 44 15.30 -17.25 -8.55
CA ARG A 44 16.51 -18.09 -8.55
C ARG A 44 16.33 -19.30 -7.64
N PRO A 45 16.92 -20.45 -7.95
CA PRO A 45 16.97 -21.55 -7.01
C PRO A 45 17.79 -21.14 -5.77
N ALA A 46 17.30 -21.52 -4.59
CA ALA A 46 18.02 -21.23 -3.36
C ALA A 46 19.20 -22.21 -3.20
N THR A 47 20.41 -21.68 -3.10
CA THR A 47 21.62 -22.47 -2.76
C THR A 47 21.90 -22.50 -1.25
N GLY A 48 20.96 -22.01 -0.45
CA GLY A 48 21.06 -21.88 0.99
C GLY A 48 19.81 -21.24 1.58
N ARG A 49 19.93 -19.95 1.95
CA ARG A 49 18.81 -19.20 2.54
C ARG A 49 17.74 -18.88 1.50
N VAL A 50 16.52 -19.26 1.77
CA VAL A 50 15.33 -18.85 0.99
C VAL A 50 14.87 -17.45 1.40
N GLY A 51 14.36 -16.65 0.46
CA GLY A 51 13.86 -15.32 0.76
C GLY A 51 13.70 -14.44 -0.47
N ALA A 52 13.44 -13.17 -0.23
CA ALA A 52 13.40 -12.14 -1.27
C ALA A 52 14.16 -10.91 -0.82
N GLU A 53 14.79 -10.22 -1.80
CA GLU A 53 15.52 -8.96 -1.60
C GLU A 53 15.32 -8.03 -2.79
N GLN A 54 15.51 -6.74 -2.55
CA GLN A 54 15.59 -5.75 -3.61
C GLN A 54 17.02 -5.66 -4.09
N ALA A 55 17.25 -5.87 -5.37
CA ALA A 55 18.54 -5.70 -6.02
C ALA A 55 18.47 -4.56 -7.04
N GLY A 56 19.58 -3.87 -7.21
CA GLY A 56 19.74 -2.72 -8.09
C GLY A 56 20.55 -1.65 -7.38
N GLY A 57 21.70 -1.30 -7.90
CA GLY A 57 22.57 -0.23 -7.42
C GLY A 57 22.58 0.96 -8.37
N ALA A 58 23.36 1.99 -8.04
CA ALA A 58 23.45 3.25 -8.80
C ALA A 58 23.86 3.10 -10.28
N HIS A 59 24.31 1.91 -10.70
CA HIS A 59 24.72 1.60 -12.07
C HIS A 59 23.81 0.57 -12.78
N ASP A 60 22.77 0.04 -12.10
CA ASP A 60 21.82 -0.91 -12.72
C ASP A 60 20.59 -0.13 -13.22
N THR A 61 20.38 -0.13 -14.53
CA THR A 61 19.29 0.61 -15.19
C THR A 61 17.92 0.04 -14.87
N GLN A 62 17.82 -1.14 -14.23
CA GLN A 62 16.57 -1.81 -13.94
C GLN A 62 16.53 -2.33 -12.50
N SER A 63 15.62 -1.75 -11.71
CA SER A 63 15.35 -2.24 -10.35
C SER A 63 14.78 -3.66 -10.39
N ARG A 64 15.31 -4.56 -9.57
CA ARG A 64 14.90 -5.96 -9.51
C ARG A 64 14.42 -6.37 -8.12
N LEU A 65 13.47 -7.30 -8.08
CA LEU A 65 13.12 -8.07 -6.89
C LEU A 65 13.61 -9.49 -7.09
N VAL A 66 14.66 -9.87 -6.36
CA VAL A 66 15.25 -11.22 -6.45
C VAL A 66 14.61 -12.11 -5.40
N VAL A 67 14.08 -13.25 -5.81
CA VAL A 67 13.51 -14.27 -4.94
C VAL A 67 14.34 -15.54 -5.04
N HIS A 68 14.86 -16.01 -3.92
CA HIS A 68 15.51 -17.30 -3.78
C HIS A 68 14.48 -18.30 -3.24
N ALA A 69 13.98 -19.18 -4.10
CA ALA A 69 12.98 -20.22 -3.77
C ALA A 69 13.58 -21.61 -3.82
N ARG A 70 13.06 -22.54 -3.04
CA ARG A 70 13.45 -23.96 -3.12
C ARG A 70 13.03 -24.55 -4.46
N ASP A 71 11.79 -24.26 -4.86
CA ASP A 71 11.28 -24.54 -6.20
C ASP A 71 10.96 -23.21 -6.92
N PRO A 72 11.80 -22.80 -7.91
CA PRO A 72 11.54 -21.60 -8.68
C PRO A 72 10.25 -21.62 -9.51
N HIS A 73 9.65 -22.80 -9.69
CA HIS A 73 8.40 -22.99 -10.43
C HIS A 73 7.16 -23.01 -9.51
N ASP A 74 7.34 -23.08 -8.19
CA ASP A 74 6.25 -22.92 -7.22
C ASP A 74 5.87 -21.44 -7.07
N ALA A 75 4.92 -20.97 -7.87
CA ALA A 75 4.38 -19.62 -7.82
C ALA A 75 3.91 -19.22 -6.41
N ALA A 76 3.36 -20.16 -5.64
CA ALA A 76 2.89 -19.89 -4.29
C ALA A 76 4.07 -19.67 -3.32
N GLU A 77 5.19 -20.36 -3.48
CA GLU A 77 6.42 -20.11 -2.71
C GLU A 77 6.98 -18.72 -3.04
N VAL A 78 7.10 -18.39 -4.32
CA VAL A 78 7.58 -17.09 -4.80
C VAL A 78 6.71 -15.96 -4.26
N GLN A 79 5.38 -16.10 -4.37
CA GLN A 79 4.42 -15.14 -3.83
C GLN A 79 4.63 -14.92 -2.33
N ARG A 80 4.75 -15.98 -1.54
CA ARG A 80 4.98 -15.89 -0.07
C ARG A 80 6.25 -15.13 0.27
N HIS A 81 7.33 -15.29 -0.52
CA HIS A 81 8.57 -14.55 -0.30
C HIS A 81 8.44 -13.08 -0.65
N LEU A 82 7.77 -12.73 -1.76
CA LEU A 82 7.48 -11.35 -2.12
C LEU A 82 6.58 -10.65 -1.09
N GLU A 83 5.55 -11.33 -0.63
CA GLU A 83 4.67 -10.81 0.42
C GLU A 83 5.40 -10.56 1.74
N ARG A 84 6.40 -11.36 2.05
CA ARG A 84 7.22 -11.20 3.26
C ARG A 84 8.12 -9.97 3.16
N ILE A 85 8.79 -9.73 2.02
CA ILE A 85 9.61 -8.53 1.84
C ILE A 85 8.74 -7.26 1.84
N GLN A 86 7.60 -7.29 1.16
CA GLN A 86 6.63 -6.20 1.14
C GLN A 86 6.14 -5.85 2.56
N ARG A 87 5.77 -6.87 3.34
CA ARG A 87 5.34 -6.67 4.72
C ARG A 87 6.45 -6.11 5.60
N ARG A 88 7.68 -6.64 5.47
CA ARG A 88 8.85 -6.18 6.25
C ARG A 88 9.16 -4.71 5.95
N GLU A 89 9.18 -4.33 4.68
CA GLU A 89 9.49 -2.97 4.29
C GLU A 89 8.38 -1.99 4.72
N LEU A 90 7.11 -2.37 4.56
CA LEU A 90 6.00 -1.56 5.04
C LEU A 90 6.06 -1.39 6.56
N GLN A 91 6.36 -2.46 7.32
CA GLN A 91 6.52 -2.39 8.77
C GLN A 91 7.62 -1.40 9.14
N ARG A 92 8.80 -1.52 8.52
CA ARG A 92 9.93 -0.61 8.78
C ARG A 92 9.58 0.86 8.56
N ARG A 93 8.76 1.17 7.52
CA ARG A 93 8.28 2.53 7.29
C ARG A 93 7.27 2.99 8.33
N LEU A 94 6.34 2.11 8.71
CA LEU A 94 5.35 2.42 9.73
C LEU A 94 6.01 2.63 11.11
N ASP A 95 7.08 1.90 11.43
CA ASP A 95 7.83 2.04 12.69
C ASP A 95 8.50 3.43 12.82
N VAL A 96 8.75 4.11 11.69
CA VAL A 96 9.24 5.50 11.69
C VAL A 96 8.09 6.50 11.61
N LEU A 97 7.19 6.34 10.65
CA LEU A 97 6.14 7.32 10.36
C LEU A 97 5.09 7.42 11.47
N VAL A 98 4.71 6.29 12.09
CA VAL A 98 3.65 6.33 13.10
C VAL A 98 4.05 7.15 14.33
N PRO A 99 5.21 6.92 14.98
CA PRO A 99 5.64 7.75 16.11
C PRO A 99 5.78 9.24 15.75
N GLU A 100 6.29 9.54 14.55
CA GLU A 100 6.44 10.90 14.07
C GLU A 100 5.08 11.62 13.94
N TRP A 101 4.10 10.95 13.36
CA TRP A 101 2.75 11.52 13.21
C TRP A 101 1.95 11.51 14.52
N GLU A 102 2.18 10.55 15.43
CA GLU A 102 1.62 10.58 16.78
C GLU A 102 2.05 11.84 17.56
N GLU A 103 3.32 12.18 17.47
CA GLU A 103 3.88 13.38 18.11
C GLU A 103 3.28 14.66 17.48
N ARG A 104 3.27 14.76 16.13
CA ARG A 104 2.76 15.94 15.40
C ARG A 104 1.27 16.19 15.66
N LEU A 105 0.48 15.13 15.78
CA LEU A 105 -0.98 15.21 15.97
C LEU A 105 -1.38 15.20 17.45
N GLY A 106 -0.47 14.94 18.38
CA GLY A 106 -0.77 14.82 19.81
C GLY A 106 -1.65 13.61 20.13
N VAL A 107 -1.56 12.52 19.36
CA VAL A 107 -2.36 11.31 19.54
C VAL A 107 -1.49 10.11 19.86
N ARG A 108 -2.13 8.98 20.27
CA ARG A 108 -1.44 7.70 20.47
C ARG A 108 -2.27 6.56 19.92
N THR A 109 -1.60 5.68 19.17
CA THR A 109 -2.18 4.41 18.73
C THR A 109 -1.93 3.33 19.79
N THR A 110 -2.87 2.42 19.96
CA THR A 110 -2.72 1.27 20.87
C THR A 110 -2.06 0.10 20.16
N ARG A 111 -2.37 -0.09 18.89
CA ARG A 111 -1.85 -1.22 18.13
C ARG A 111 -1.85 -0.93 16.63
N ILE A 112 -0.73 -1.27 15.98
CA ILE A 112 -0.58 -1.24 14.53
C ILE A 112 -0.56 -2.66 13.98
N ARG A 113 -1.30 -2.89 12.88
CA ARG A 113 -1.34 -4.19 12.19
C ARG A 113 -1.27 -4.00 10.69
N ILE A 114 -0.57 -4.90 10.01
CA ILE A 114 -0.57 -5.02 8.55
C ILE A 114 -1.38 -6.27 8.18
N ARG A 115 -2.41 -6.09 7.33
CA ARG A 115 -3.27 -7.17 6.85
C ARG A 115 -3.56 -7.03 5.35
N ALA A 116 -3.91 -8.12 4.70
CA ALA A 116 -4.53 -8.05 3.38
C ALA A 116 -5.97 -7.52 3.53
N MET A 117 -6.32 -6.50 2.74
CA MET A 117 -7.66 -5.90 2.73
C MET A 117 -8.12 -5.73 1.28
N LYS A 118 -9.38 -6.06 0.97
CA LYS A 118 -9.90 -6.03 -0.40
C LYS A 118 -10.27 -4.62 -0.89
N ARG A 119 -10.84 -3.78 -0.03
CA ARG A 119 -11.51 -2.53 -0.42
C ARG A 119 -11.00 -1.28 0.29
N LYS A 120 -10.03 -1.40 1.19
CA LYS A 120 -9.53 -0.29 2.00
C LYS A 120 -8.01 -0.32 2.04
N TRP A 121 -7.42 0.85 2.13
CA TRP A 121 -5.99 1.01 2.36
C TRP A 121 -5.62 0.95 3.84
N GLY A 122 -6.52 1.42 4.71
CA GLY A 122 -6.38 1.38 6.15
C GLY A 122 -7.71 1.39 6.87
N ALA A 123 -7.69 1.32 8.18
CA ALA A 123 -8.82 1.52 9.06
C ALA A 123 -8.35 1.86 10.47
N CYS A 124 -8.89 2.90 11.06
CA CYS A 124 -8.72 3.27 12.46
C CYS A 124 -9.97 2.90 13.27
N ARG A 125 -9.75 2.27 14.41
CA ARG A 125 -10.79 2.08 15.44
C ARG A 125 -10.63 3.17 16.49
N THR A 126 -11.32 4.27 16.33
CA THR A 126 -11.19 5.46 17.17
C THR A 126 -11.38 5.19 18.65
N ARG A 127 -12.28 4.27 19.02
CA ARG A 127 -12.56 3.91 20.41
C ARG A 127 -11.40 3.16 21.10
N THR A 128 -10.62 2.39 20.35
CA THR A 128 -9.55 1.55 20.91
C THR A 128 -8.14 2.02 20.53
N GLY A 129 -8.02 2.96 19.58
CA GLY A 129 -6.73 3.38 19.05
C GLY A 129 -6.04 2.33 18.16
N ASP A 130 -6.75 1.25 17.80
CA ASP A 130 -6.19 0.22 16.90
C ASP A 130 -6.21 0.72 15.45
N VAL A 131 -5.06 0.63 14.75
CA VAL A 131 -4.94 0.97 13.34
C VAL A 131 -4.49 -0.23 12.52
N VAL A 132 -5.12 -0.44 11.38
CA VAL A 132 -4.79 -1.51 10.44
C VAL A 132 -4.40 -0.90 9.10
N PHE A 133 -3.27 -1.29 8.55
CA PHE A 133 -2.81 -0.90 7.21
C PHE A 133 -2.89 -2.08 6.25
N ASN A 134 -3.26 -1.80 5.01
CA ASN A 134 -3.29 -2.81 3.95
C ASN A 134 -1.87 -3.15 3.52
N ARG A 135 -1.52 -4.44 3.50
CA ARG A 135 -0.22 -4.92 3.00
C ARG A 135 0.10 -4.38 1.58
N SER A 136 -0.91 -4.20 0.77
CA SER A 136 -0.78 -3.69 -0.59
C SER A 136 -0.19 -2.28 -0.69
N LEU A 137 -0.15 -1.51 0.42
CA LEU A 137 0.56 -0.23 0.48
C LEU A 137 2.06 -0.34 0.19
N ALA A 138 2.65 -1.52 0.39
CA ALA A 138 4.05 -1.73 0.03
C ALA A 138 4.34 -1.55 -1.47
N ALA A 139 3.32 -1.59 -2.32
CA ALA A 139 3.46 -1.30 -3.74
C ALA A 139 3.37 0.20 -4.07
N GLU A 140 2.90 1.01 -3.12
CA GLU A 140 2.61 2.42 -3.34
C GLU A 140 3.81 3.32 -3.01
N PRO A 141 3.87 4.54 -3.59
CA PRO A 141 4.95 5.50 -3.30
C PRO A 141 5.03 5.83 -1.80
N PRO A 142 6.23 6.14 -1.27
CA PRO A 142 6.41 6.54 0.12
C PRO A 142 5.45 7.65 0.57
N ARG A 143 5.19 8.63 -0.29
CA ARG A 143 4.25 9.73 -0.01
C ARG A 143 2.82 9.25 0.22
N ALA A 144 2.38 8.21 -0.51
CA ALA A 144 1.06 7.62 -0.31
C ALA A 144 0.97 6.82 1.01
N ILE A 145 2.05 6.18 1.42
CA ILE A 145 2.14 5.50 2.73
C ILE A 145 2.05 6.54 3.86
N GLU A 146 2.80 7.63 3.75
CA GLU A 146 2.78 8.74 4.70
C GLU A 146 1.39 9.37 4.80
N TYR A 147 0.75 9.68 3.65
CA TYR A 147 -0.62 10.17 3.62
C TYR A 147 -1.58 9.25 4.39
N LEU A 148 -1.48 7.95 4.18
CA LEU A 148 -2.38 7.03 4.85
C LEU A 148 -2.12 6.94 6.36
N VAL A 149 -0.87 7.05 6.81
CA VAL A 149 -0.56 7.15 8.25
C VAL A 149 -1.23 8.39 8.82
N LEU A 150 -1.02 9.56 8.23
CA LEU A 150 -1.69 10.81 8.64
C LEU A 150 -3.22 10.65 8.66
N HIS A 151 -3.81 10.08 7.59
CA HIS A 151 -5.26 9.88 7.45
C HIS A 151 -5.84 9.02 8.59
N GLU A 152 -5.23 7.86 8.86
CA GLU A 152 -5.72 6.95 9.89
C GLU A 152 -5.51 7.50 11.32
N LEU A 153 -4.43 8.22 11.57
CA LEU A 153 -4.19 8.85 12.86
C LEU A 153 -5.07 10.08 13.09
N ALA A 154 -5.38 10.85 12.04
CA ALA A 154 -6.32 11.97 12.11
C ALA A 154 -7.71 11.54 12.59
N HIS A 155 -8.12 10.29 12.32
CA HIS A 155 -9.36 9.73 12.84
C HIS A 155 -9.41 9.61 14.37
N LEU A 156 -8.28 9.60 15.06
CA LEU A 156 -8.24 9.65 16.53
C LEU A 156 -8.65 11.03 17.08
N ILE A 157 -8.57 12.08 16.24
CA ILE A 157 -9.01 13.45 16.56
C ILE A 157 -10.43 13.69 16.04
N GLU A 158 -10.70 13.29 14.80
CA GLU A 158 -11.95 13.52 14.10
C GLU A 158 -12.41 12.25 13.37
N PRO A 159 -13.40 11.53 13.90
CA PRO A 159 -13.87 10.27 13.31
C PRO A 159 -14.51 10.40 11.93
N SER A 160 -15.07 11.56 11.60
CA SER A 160 -15.78 11.81 10.33
C SER A 160 -14.89 12.55 9.33
N HIS A 161 -15.08 12.30 8.01
CA HIS A 161 -14.34 12.99 6.95
C HIS A 161 -14.88 14.40 6.65
N GLY A 162 -15.44 15.08 7.65
CA GLY A 162 -16.00 16.42 7.55
C GLY A 162 -14.93 17.52 7.41
N PRO A 163 -15.36 18.80 7.44
CA PRO A 163 -14.45 19.93 7.26
C PRO A 163 -13.27 19.97 8.24
N ARG A 164 -13.50 19.57 9.50
CA ARG A 164 -12.46 19.52 10.54
C ARG A 164 -11.38 18.47 10.21
N PHE A 165 -11.77 17.28 9.74
CA PHE A 165 -10.84 16.25 9.28
C PHE A 165 -10.00 16.76 8.11
N GLN A 166 -10.67 17.37 7.11
CA GLN A 166 -9.99 17.92 5.94
C GLN A 166 -9.04 19.05 6.30
N ALA A 167 -9.37 19.88 7.31
CA ALA A 167 -8.48 20.93 7.81
C ALA A 167 -7.21 20.34 8.38
N ILE A 168 -7.30 19.28 9.21
CA ILE A 168 -6.14 18.55 9.76
C ILE A 168 -5.23 18.06 8.62
N LEU A 169 -5.81 17.37 7.62
CA LEU A 169 -5.02 16.89 6.49
C LEU A 169 -4.35 18.04 5.72
N THR A 170 -5.08 19.15 5.50
CA THR A 170 -4.57 20.29 4.73
C THR A 170 -3.45 21.01 5.46
N GLU A 171 -3.53 21.12 6.78
CA GLU A 171 -2.50 21.72 7.61
C GLU A 171 -1.19 20.94 7.54
N HIS A 172 -1.26 19.62 7.63
CA HIS A 172 -0.08 18.75 7.73
C HIS A 172 0.44 18.23 6.38
N MET A 173 -0.42 18.17 5.37
CA MET A 173 -0.09 17.67 4.03
C MET A 173 -0.93 18.42 2.97
N PRO A 174 -0.53 19.62 2.55
CA PRO A 174 -1.33 20.45 1.64
C PRO A 174 -1.72 19.78 0.31
N ASP A 175 -0.90 18.84 -0.17
CA ASP A 175 -1.10 18.07 -1.41
C ASP A 175 -1.93 16.78 -1.21
N TRP A 176 -2.51 16.56 -0.04
CA TRP A 176 -3.18 15.30 0.32
C TRP A 176 -4.27 14.87 -0.67
N ARG A 177 -5.02 15.83 -1.27
CA ARG A 177 -6.07 15.50 -2.24
C ARG A 177 -5.52 14.87 -3.52
N ALA A 178 -4.37 15.32 -3.99
CA ALA A 178 -3.71 14.74 -5.16
C ALA A 178 -3.21 13.33 -4.84
N VAL A 179 -2.61 13.14 -3.64
CA VAL A 179 -2.13 11.84 -3.17
C VAL A 179 -3.30 10.87 -2.99
N GLU A 180 -4.40 11.29 -2.36
CA GLU A 180 -5.63 10.50 -2.21
C GLU A 180 -6.21 10.07 -3.54
N THR A 181 -6.33 11.00 -4.49
CA THR A 181 -6.88 10.71 -5.83
C THR A 181 -6.03 9.67 -6.54
N ALA A 182 -4.70 9.81 -6.50
CA ALA A 182 -3.77 8.86 -7.09
C ALA A 182 -3.86 7.48 -6.42
N LEU A 183 -4.00 7.43 -5.10
CA LEU A 183 -4.12 6.19 -4.33
C LEU A 183 -5.47 5.49 -4.59
N ASN A 184 -6.58 6.23 -4.57
CA ASN A 184 -7.93 5.69 -4.77
C ASN A 184 -8.17 5.23 -6.22
N GLY A 185 -7.57 5.89 -7.21
CA GLY A 185 -7.56 5.39 -8.59
C GLY A 185 -6.98 3.98 -8.73
N ARG A 186 -6.17 3.54 -7.75
CA ARG A 186 -5.54 2.22 -7.72
C ARG A 186 -6.29 1.17 -6.88
N VAL A 187 -7.15 1.58 -5.92
CA VAL A 187 -8.00 0.64 -5.15
C VAL A 187 -9.05 -0.01 -6.03
N THR A 188 -9.64 0.76 -6.93
CA THR A 188 -10.68 0.27 -7.85
C THR A 188 -10.17 -0.81 -8.81
N THR A 189 -8.85 -1.01 -8.90
CA THR A 189 -8.21 -2.04 -9.73
C THR A 189 -7.89 -3.34 -8.97
N ARG A 190 -8.28 -3.45 -7.69
CA ARG A 190 -7.97 -4.60 -6.80
C ARG A 190 -9.20 -5.41 -6.39
N GLY A 191 -10.23 -5.42 -7.23
CA GLY A 191 -11.45 -6.23 -7.04
C GLY A 191 -11.24 -7.68 -7.42
#